data_e67ddb5705c9d63f135f1e4fd14089dd
#
_entry.id   e67ddb5705c9d63f135f1e4fd14089dd
#
_cell.length_a   1.000
_cell.length_b   1.000
_cell.length_c   1.000
_cell.angle_alpha   90.00
_cell.angle_beta   90.00
_cell.angle_gamma   90.00
#
_symmetry.space_group_name_H-M   'P 1'
#
loop_
_entity.id
_entity.type
_entity.pdbx_description
1 polymer ?
#
loop_
_entity_poly.entity_id
_entity_poly.type
_entity_poly.pdbx_seq_one_letter_code
_entity_poly.pdbx_strand_id
1 'polypeptide(L)' 'MIQIQIIPVQNQGNANEILRAYQREYPKRKIIGISMTPVDFPGGWFMTITYEVNL' A
#
# COMPACT_ATOMS: atom_id res chain seq x y z
N MET A 1 7.37 15.13 4.80
CA MET A 1 6.09 15.22 4.05
C MET A 1 5.38 13.88 4.08
N ILE A 2 4.12 13.88 4.48
CA ILE A 2 3.31 12.66 4.55
C ILE A 2 2.48 12.56 3.29
N GLN A 3 2.51 11.40 2.66
CA GLN A 3 1.78 11.14 1.42
C GLN A 3 1.06 9.81 1.51
N ILE A 4 0.12 9.61 0.60
CA ILE A 4 -0.68 8.38 0.54
C ILE A 4 -0.59 7.82 -0.87
N GLN A 5 -0.46 6.50 -0.96
CA GLN A 5 -0.55 5.79 -2.23
C GLN A 5 -1.57 4.66 -2.10
N ILE A 6 -2.43 4.52 -3.12
CA ILE A 6 -3.45 3.50 -3.15
C ILE A 6 -3.08 2.48 -4.22
N ILE A 7 -3.05 1.20 -3.84
CA ILE A 7 -2.69 0.10 -4.73
C ILE A 7 -3.85 -0.90 -4.75
N PRO A 8 -4.38 -1.24 -5.93
CA PRO A 8 -5.39 -2.29 -6.00
C PRO A 8 -4.78 -3.67 -5.75
N VAL A 9 -5.46 -4.47 -4.95
CA VAL A 9 -5.01 -5.81 -4.55
C VAL A 9 -6.17 -6.77 -4.74
N GLN A 10 -5.94 -7.91 -5.40
CA GLN A 10 -7.02 -8.84 -5.67
C GLN A 10 -7.47 -9.59 -4.43
N ASN A 11 -6.55 -9.92 -3.53
CA ASN A 11 -6.91 -10.56 -2.28
C ASN A 11 -5.92 -10.16 -1.18
N GLN A 12 -6.35 -10.33 0.07
CA GLN A 12 -5.54 -9.95 1.22
C GLN A 12 -4.25 -10.76 1.35
N GLY A 13 -4.24 -11.99 0.84
CA GLY A 13 -3.07 -12.85 0.92
C GLY A 13 -1.88 -12.30 0.17
N ASN A 14 -2.11 -11.48 -0.86
CA ASN A 14 -1.04 -10.89 -1.66
C ASN A 14 -0.52 -9.57 -1.08
N ALA A 15 -1.15 -9.03 -0.05
CA ALA A 15 -0.80 -7.71 0.47
C ALA A 15 0.64 -7.65 0.97
N ASN A 16 1.13 -8.69 1.65
CA ASN A 16 2.49 -8.70 2.18
C ASN A 16 3.52 -8.71 1.05
N GLU A 17 3.27 -9.46 -0.01
CA GLU A 17 4.16 -9.50 -1.16
C GLU A 17 4.23 -8.14 -1.86
N ILE A 18 3.06 -7.52 -2.04
CA ILE A 18 2.98 -6.20 -2.66
C ILE A 18 3.70 -5.17 -1.80
N LEU A 19 3.54 -5.26 -0.48
CA LEU A 19 4.20 -4.35 0.43
C LEU A 19 5.72 -4.49 0.38
N ARG A 20 6.22 -5.73 0.34
CA ARG A 20 7.66 -5.98 0.22
C ARG A 20 8.21 -5.42 -1.10
N ALA A 21 7.50 -5.65 -2.20
CA ALA A 21 7.89 -5.11 -3.50
C ALA A 21 7.89 -3.59 -3.47
N TYR A 22 6.89 -2.99 -2.83
CA TYR A 22 6.80 -1.55 -2.68
C TYR A 22 7.99 -0.99 -1.90
N GLN A 23 8.35 -1.61 -0.78
CA GLN A 23 9.48 -1.16 0.04
C GLN A 23 10.81 -1.30 -0.72
N ARG A 24 10.94 -2.34 -1.54
CA ARG A 24 12.13 -2.55 -2.37
C ARG A 24 12.25 -1.49 -3.45
N GLU A 25 11.10 -1.13 -4.07
CA GLU A 25 11.03 -0.12 -5.11
C GLU A 25 11.30 1.28 -4.55
N TYR A 26 10.81 1.56 -3.35
CA TYR A 26 10.88 2.89 -2.74
C TYR A 26 11.52 2.81 -1.34
N PRO A 27 12.83 2.53 -1.26
CA PRO A 27 13.47 2.31 0.04
C PRO A 27 13.54 3.55 0.92
N LYS A 28 13.40 4.74 0.33
CA LYS A 28 13.44 5.99 1.09
C LYS A 28 12.10 6.40 1.69
N ARG A 29 11.03 5.69 1.34
CA ARG A 29 9.70 5.97 1.88
C ARG A 29 9.51 5.21 3.17
N LYS A 30 9.29 5.95 4.25
CA LYS A 30 9.02 5.33 5.55
C LYS A 30 7.52 5.07 5.67
N ILE A 31 7.13 3.81 5.70
CA ILE A 31 5.73 3.44 5.83
C ILE A 31 5.31 3.65 7.28
N ILE A 32 4.28 4.47 7.49
CA ILE A 32 3.77 4.79 8.82
C ILE A 32 2.36 4.26 9.05
N GLY A 33 1.70 3.77 8.01
CA GLY A 33 0.38 3.17 8.16
C GLY A 33 -0.04 2.42 6.91
N ILE A 34 -0.84 1.37 7.10
CA ILE A 34 -1.41 0.57 6.01
C ILE A 34 -2.85 0.29 6.35
N SER A 35 -3.73 0.45 5.36
CA SER A 35 -5.15 0.18 5.52
C SER A 35 -5.64 -0.61 4.32
N MET A 36 -6.54 -1.57 4.54
CA MET A 36 -7.17 -2.36 3.49
C MET A 36 -8.65 -2.02 3.43
N THR A 37 -9.13 -1.65 2.26
CA THR A 37 -10.53 -1.30 2.04
C THR A 37 -11.12 -2.25 1.00
N PRO A 38 -12.21 -2.96 1.31
CA PRO A 38 -12.84 -3.85 0.35
C PRO A 38 -13.50 -3.06 -0.78
N VAL A 39 -13.48 -3.67 -1.98
CA VAL A 39 -14.10 -3.09 -3.17
C VAL A 39 -15.18 -4.04 -3.64
N ASP A 40 -16.44 -3.59 -3.66
CA ASP A 40 -17.55 -4.45 -4.01
C ASP A 40 -17.61 -4.77 -5.49
N PHE A 41 -17.16 -3.85 -6.33
CA PHE A 41 -17.19 -4.04 -7.78
C PHE A 41 -15.99 -3.34 -8.41
N PRO A 42 -15.15 -4.11 -9.15
CA PRO A 42 -15.30 -5.52 -9.57
C PRO A 42 -14.90 -6.53 -8.50
N GLY A 43 -14.61 -6.10 -7.29
CA GLY A 43 -14.14 -6.95 -6.21
C GLY A 43 -12.67 -6.74 -5.92
N GLY A 44 -12.19 -7.29 -4.82
CA GLY A 44 -10.82 -7.13 -4.37
C GLY A 44 -10.71 -6.10 -3.26
N TRP A 45 -9.54 -5.49 -3.17
CA TRP A 45 -9.21 -4.57 -2.07
C TRP A 45 -8.39 -3.41 -2.59
N PHE A 46 -8.50 -2.27 -1.94
CA PHE A 46 -7.54 -1.18 -2.07
C PHE A 46 -6.63 -1.19 -0.85
N MET A 47 -5.33 -1.25 -1.09
CA MET A 47 -4.34 -1.08 -0.04
C MET A 47 -3.88 0.36 -0.04
N THR A 48 -4.16 1.08 1.05
CA THR A 48 -3.76 2.47 1.22
C THR A 48 -2.49 2.50 2.06
N ILE A 49 -1.41 2.98 1.48
CA ILE A 49 -0.12 3.09 2.17
C ILE A 49 0.11 4.55 2.51
N THR A 50 0.24 4.84 3.79
CA THR A 50 0.63 6.16 4.27
C THR A 50 2.11 6.14 4.56
N TYR A 51 2.86 7.05 3.96
CA TYR A 51 4.31 7.05 4.10
C TYR A 51 4.85 8.46 4.26
N GLU A 52 6.04 8.54 4.82
CA GLU A 52 6.74 9.80 5.00
C GLU A 52 7.96 9.82 4.09
N VAL A 53 8.16 10.95 3.42
CA VAL A 53 9.32 11.18 2.56
C VAL A 53 10.19 12.22 3.24
N ASN A 54 11.44 11.87 3.47
CA ASN A 54 12.45 12.82 3.95
C ASN A 54 13.07 13.52 2.75
N LEU A 55 12.94 14.82 2.73
CA LEU A 55 13.50 15.66 1.68
C LEU A 55 14.88 16.18 2.05
#